data_a36c4be8308aefff89d9f32a2c560c62
#
_entry.id   a36c4be8308aefff89d9f32a2c560c62
#
_cell.length_a   1.000
_cell.length_b   1.000
_cell.length_c   1.000
_cell.angle_alpha   90.00
_cell.angle_beta   90.00
_cell.angle_gamma   90.00
#
_symmetry.space_group_name_H-M   'P 1'
#
loop_
_entity.id
_entity.type
_entity.pdbx_description
1 polymer ?
#
loop_
_entity_poly.entity_id
_entity_poly.type
_entity_poly.pdbx_seq_one_letter_code
_entity_poly.pdbx_strand_id
1 'polypeptide(L)'
;MKIITKTIRRAYNNWNPTKLIRCYHYAAAFDGSKMICFTQNNPIKTHTGAYRIGENYNISKYKEFPYYHSESRLISELLDMYNTISSDWSVVVMRINRLGKILGSKPCENCDKLLRSVGLEKIFYSNDCGDFIDGLNHRMIVDAVDISY
;
A
#
# COMPACT_ATOMS: atom_id res chain seq x y z
N MET A 1 -13.30 7.60 -7.27
CA MET A 1 -13.01 6.22 -7.75
C MET A 1 -13.43 5.22 -6.69
N LYS A 2 -14.13 4.18 -7.13
CA LYS A 2 -14.61 3.11 -6.22
C LYS A 2 -13.49 2.42 -5.44
N ILE A 3 -12.34 2.19 -6.08
CA ILE A 3 -11.22 1.50 -5.43
C ILE A 3 -10.66 2.30 -4.26
N ILE A 4 -10.61 3.62 -4.38
CA ILE A 4 -10.14 4.49 -3.28
C ILE A 4 -11.13 4.47 -2.12
N THR A 5 -12.41 4.62 -2.39
CA THR A 5 -13.46 4.54 -1.37
C THR A 5 -13.44 3.20 -0.63
N LYS A 6 -13.31 2.09 -1.36
CA LYS A 6 -13.20 0.75 -0.77
C LYS A 6 -11.95 0.61 0.12
N THR A 7 -10.83 1.16 -0.31
CA THR A 7 -9.59 1.15 0.46
C THR A 7 -9.75 1.95 1.76
N ILE A 8 -10.31 3.14 1.69
CA ILE A 8 -10.56 3.99 2.86
C ILE A 8 -11.44 3.25 3.88
N ARG A 9 -12.55 2.67 3.43
CA ARG A 9 -13.46 1.91 4.31
C ARG A 9 -12.74 0.74 4.98
N ARG A 10 -12.00 -0.04 4.22
CA ARG A 10 -11.26 -1.20 4.74
C ARG A 10 -10.19 -0.77 5.73
N ALA A 11 -9.47 0.30 5.43
CA ALA A 11 -8.44 0.84 6.30
C ALA A 11 -9.03 1.28 7.65
N TYR A 12 -10.10 2.05 7.66
CA TYR A 12 -10.75 2.47 8.90
C TYR A 12 -11.36 1.30 9.68
N ASN A 13 -11.87 0.28 9.00
CA ASN A 13 -12.37 -0.91 9.67
C ASN A 13 -11.25 -1.70 10.38
N ASN A 14 -10.03 -1.65 9.85
CA ASN A 14 -8.86 -2.30 10.43
C ASN A 14 -8.05 -1.39 11.35
N TRP A 15 -8.28 -0.09 11.29
CA TRP A 15 -7.53 0.87 12.08
C TRP A 15 -7.84 0.69 13.57
N ASN A 16 -6.79 0.37 14.33
CA ASN A 16 -6.87 0.14 15.77
C ASN A 16 -5.63 0.77 16.41
N PRO A 17 -5.71 2.05 16.84
CA PRO A 17 -4.54 2.78 17.32
C PRO A 17 -3.99 2.18 18.60
N THR A 18 -2.68 1.95 18.62
CA THR A 18 -1.92 1.47 19.77
C THR A 18 -0.77 2.42 20.06
N LYS A 19 -0.17 2.31 21.25
CA LYS A 19 1.01 3.12 21.61
C LYS A 19 2.27 2.68 20.85
N LEU A 20 2.30 1.48 20.30
CA LEU A 20 3.48 0.90 19.64
C LEU A 20 3.63 1.35 18.19
N ILE A 21 2.56 1.75 17.53
CA ILE A 21 2.54 2.12 16.13
C ILE A 21 2.14 3.58 15.99
N ARG A 22 2.99 4.39 15.35
CA ARG A 22 2.72 5.81 15.08
C ARG A 22 1.91 6.03 13.82
N CYS A 23 2.22 5.25 12.79
CA CYS A 23 1.61 5.39 11.47
C CYS A 23 1.12 4.05 11.00
N TYR A 24 -0.12 4.03 10.55
CA TYR A 24 -0.79 2.87 10.01
C TYR A 24 -0.84 3.01 8.50
N HIS A 25 0.04 2.28 7.80
CA HIS A 25 0.10 2.24 6.36
C HIS A 25 -0.69 1.05 5.85
N TYR A 26 -1.50 1.29 4.84
CA TYR A 26 -2.33 0.27 4.20
C TYR A 26 -2.06 0.24 2.72
N ALA A 27 -2.09 -0.95 2.14
CA ALA A 27 -2.01 -1.14 0.70
C ALA A 27 -3.10 -2.12 0.28
N ALA A 28 -3.78 -1.81 -0.80
CA ALA A 28 -4.81 -2.65 -1.38
C ALA A 28 -4.56 -2.87 -2.86
N ALA A 29 -4.78 -4.09 -3.33
CA ALA A 29 -4.72 -4.43 -4.74
C ALA A 29 -6.12 -4.72 -5.26
N PHE A 30 -6.37 -4.30 -6.49
CA PHE A 30 -7.67 -4.43 -7.15
C PHE A 30 -7.52 -5.03 -8.55
N ASP A 31 -8.41 -5.96 -8.85
CA ASP A 31 -8.68 -6.41 -10.21
C ASP A 31 -9.99 -5.73 -10.66
N GLY A 32 -9.87 -4.73 -11.53
CA GLY A 32 -10.98 -3.83 -11.80
C GLY A 32 -11.43 -3.11 -10.53
N SER A 33 -12.67 -3.29 -10.12
CA SER A 33 -13.21 -2.73 -8.88
C SER A 33 -13.22 -3.71 -7.70
N LYS A 34 -12.73 -4.94 -7.91
CA LYS A 34 -12.69 -5.99 -6.89
C LYS A 34 -11.39 -5.92 -6.11
N MET A 35 -11.50 -5.77 -4.80
CA MET A 35 -10.34 -5.86 -3.90
C MET A 35 -9.89 -7.33 -3.81
N ILE A 36 -8.64 -7.59 -4.21
CA ILE A 36 -8.07 -8.94 -4.21
C ILE A 36 -7.05 -9.16 -3.09
N CYS A 37 -6.54 -8.09 -2.49
CA CYS A 37 -5.62 -8.17 -1.36
C CYS A 37 -5.64 -6.84 -0.59
N PHE A 38 -5.45 -6.93 0.73
CA PHE A 38 -5.35 -5.77 1.61
C PHE A 38 -4.33 -6.05 2.70
N THR A 39 -3.40 -5.14 2.91
CA THR A 39 -2.31 -5.32 3.88
C THR A 39 -2.08 -4.08 4.72
N GLN A 40 -1.49 -4.29 5.89
CA GLN A 40 -1.02 -3.25 6.78
C GLN A 40 0.48 -3.44 7.03
N ASN A 41 1.21 -2.35 7.24
CA ASN A 41 2.62 -2.41 7.63
C ASN A 41 2.79 -3.09 8.99
N ASN A 42 3.95 -3.71 9.18
CA ASN A 42 4.35 -4.25 10.49
C ASN A 42 5.75 -3.74 10.83
N PRO A 43 5.86 -2.62 11.58
CA PRO A 43 7.15 -2.05 11.95
C PRO A 43 7.74 -2.66 13.24
N ILE A 44 7.06 -3.63 13.85
CA ILE A 44 7.44 -4.18 15.16
C ILE A 44 8.30 -5.45 15.03
N LYS A 45 7.96 -6.32 14.07
CA LYS A 45 8.63 -7.60 13.86
C LYS A 45 9.29 -7.67 12.51
N THR A 46 10.47 -8.32 12.46
CA THR A 46 11.09 -8.69 11.18
C THR A 46 10.40 -9.93 10.61
N HIS A 47 10.41 -10.04 9.31
CA HIS A 47 9.77 -11.13 8.57
C HIS A 47 10.69 -11.72 7.52
N THR A 48 10.75 -13.05 7.44
CA THR A 48 11.46 -13.76 6.38
C THR A 48 10.96 -13.39 4.99
N GLY A 49 9.65 -13.18 4.84
CA GLY A 49 9.05 -12.75 3.58
C GLY A 49 9.55 -11.38 3.12
N ALA A 50 9.74 -10.43 4.03
CA ALA A 50 10.32 -9.13 3.71
C ALA A 50 11.80 -9.26 3.28
N TYR A 51 12.57 -10.12 3.95
CA TYR A 51 13.94 -10.42 3.58
C TYR A 51 14.02 -11.06 2.18
N ARG A 52 13.15 -12.01 1.87
CA ARG A 52 13.09 -12.67 0.56
C ARG A 52 12.76 -11.69 -0.56
N ILE A 53 11.85 -10.76 -0.32
CA ILE A 53 11.54 -9.68 -1.27
C ILE A 53 12.80 -8.85 -1.53
N GLY A 54 13.53 -8.48 -0.48
CA GLY A 54 14.80 -7.77 -0.61
C GLY A 54 15.84 -8.53 -1.43
N GLU A 55 15.93 -9.85 -1.22
CA GLU A 55 16.82 -10.74 -1.97
C GLU A 55 16.42 -10.84 -3.45
N ASN A 56 15.15 -11.16 -3.71
CA ASN A 56 14.65 -11.44 -5.05
C ASN A 56 14.63 -10.20 -5.95
N TYR A 57 14.41 -9.02 -5.37
CA TYR A 57 14.32 -7.76 -6.11
C TYR A 57 15.51 -6.83 -5.88
N ASN A 58 16.55 -7.33 -5.21
CA ASN A 58 17.80 -6.62 -4.95
C ASN A 58 17.58 -5.26 -4.25
N ILE A 59 16.83 -5.29 -3.17
CA ILE A 59 16.57 -4.12 -2.32
C ILE A 59 17.30 -4.31 -0.99
N SER A 60 18.50 -3.74 -0.87
CA SER A 60 19.38 -3.93 0.30
C SER A 60 18.73 -3.49 1.60
N LYS A 61 17.93 -2.44 1.59
CA LYS A 61 17.23 -1.95 2.79
C LYS A 61 16.29 -2.98 3.39
N TYR A 62 15.63 -3.78 2.57
CA TYR A 62 14.75 -4.86 3.06
C TYR A 62 15.55 -6.05 3.62
N LYS A 63 16.78 -6.25 3.17
CA LYS A 63 17.68 -7.27 3.72
C LYS A 63 18.26 -6.85 5.07
N GLU A 64 18.63 -5.57 5.21
CA GLU A 64 19.18 -5.01 6.44
C GLU A 64 18.10 -4.83 7.51
N PHE A 65 16.92 -4.37 7.10
CA PHE A 65 15.78 -4.10 7.98
C PHE A 65 14.53 -4.78 7.43
N PRO A 66 14.40 -6.12 7.62
CA PRO A 66 13.33 -6.90 6.99
C PRO A 66 11.97 -6.74 7.70
N TYR A 67 11.52 -5.53 7.86
CA TYR A 67 10.16 -5.20 8.29
C TYR A 67 9.25 -5.08 7.08
N TYR A 68 8.00 -5.51 7.23
CA TYR A 68 7.02 -5.31 6.19
C TYR A 68 6.56 -3.85 6.16
N HIS A 69 6.82 -3.18 5.05
CA HIS A 69 6.01 -2.07 4.60
C HIS A 69 4.69 -2.62 4.06
N SER A 70 3.63 -1.81 4.01
CA SER A 70 2.36 -2.29 3.47
C SER A 70 2.50 -2.78 2.03
N GLU A 71 3.30 -2.09 1.22
CA GLU A 71 3.54 -2.44 -0.18
C GLU A 71 4.32 -3.73 -0.34
N SER A 72 5.40 -3.92 0.42
CA SER A 72 6.20 -5.15 0.35
C SER A 72 5.40 -6.37 0.83
N ARG A 73 4.57 -6.19 1.84
CA ARG A 73 3.66 -7.23 2.30
C ARG A 73 2.60 -7.56 1.25
N LEU A 74 2.06 -6.52 0.59
CA LEU A 74 1.11 -6.71 -0.51
C LEU A 74 1.69 -7.59 -1.61
N ILE A 75 2.91 -7.29 -2.06
CA ILE A 75 3.60 -8.07 -3.09
C ILE A 75 3.82 -9.50 -2.63
N SER A 76 4.29 -9.68 -1.39
CA SER A 76 4.51 -11.02 -0.82
C SER A 76 3.22 -11.84 -0.83
N GLU A 77 2.11 -11.28 -0.38
CA GLU A 77 0.81 -11.97 -0.35
C GLU A 77 0.24 -12.23 -1.74
N LEU A 78 0.38 -11.28 -2.67
CA LEU A 78 -0.08 -11.48 -4.05
C LEU A 78 0.68 -12.62 -4.75
N LEU A 79 1.98 -12.70 -4.55
CA LEU A 79 2.79 -13.78 -5.12
C LEU A 79 2.43 -15.14 -4.52
N ASP A 80 2.12 -15.19 -3.23
CA ASP A 80 1.67 -16.42 -2.58
C ASP A 80 0.31 -16.88 -3.09
N MET A 81 -0.63 -15.95 -3.35
CA MET A 81 -1.98 -16.28 -3.79
C MET A 81 -2.07 -16.58 -5.29
N TYR A 82 -1.34 -15.84 -6.13
CA TYR A 82 -1.54 -15.85 -7.58
C TYR A 82 -0.33 -16.33 -8.39
N ASN A 83 0.82 -16.48 -7.78
CA ASN A 83 2.13 -16.82 -8.40
C ASN A 83 2.64 -15.78 -9.40
N THR A 84 1.76 -15.04 -10.07
CA THR A 84 2.08 -13.96 -11.01
C THR A 84 1.26 -12.73 -10.68
N ILE A 85 1.78 -11.56 -11.02
CA ILE A 85 1.13 -10.28 -10.80
C ILE A 85 0.73 -9.70 -12.15
N SER A 86 -0.56 -9.36 -12.32
CA SER A 86 -1.05 -8.74 -13.53
C SER A 86 -0.74 -7.24 -13.56
N SER A 87 -0.24 -6.75 -14.68
CA SER A 87 -0.03 -5.31 -14.91
C SER A 87 -1.34 -4.51 -14.97
N ASP A 88 -2.47 -5.19 -15.12
CA ASP A 88 -3.79 -4.55 -15.16
C ASP A 88 -4.34 -4.25 -13.76
N TRP A 89 -3.76 -4.81 -12.73
CA TRP A 89 -4.19 -4.56 -11.36
C TRP A 89 -3.81 -3.16 -10.91
N SER A 90 -4.66 -2.59 -10.05
CA SER A 90 -4.43 -1.28 -9.44
C SER A 90 -4.02 -1.45 -7.98
N VAL A 91 -3.21 -0.53 -7.48
CA VAL A 91 -2.78 -0.50 -6.08
C VAL A 91 -3.15 0.85 -5.49
N VAL A 92 -3.74 0.82 -4.30
CA VAL A 92 -4.02 2.02 -3.51
C VAL A 92 -3.23 1.92 -2.21
N VAL A 93 -2.45 2.95 -1.91
CA VAL A 93 -1.65 3.05 -0.69
C VAL A 93 -2.12 4.25 0.12
N MET A 94 -2.37 4.06 1.40
CA MET A 94 -2.81 5.15 2.28
C MET A 94 -2.24 5.02 3.68
N ARG A 95 -2.26 6.13 4.42
CA ARG A 95 -1.80 6.19 5.80
C ARG A 95 -2.86 6.86 6.67
N ILE A 96 -3.09 6.29 7.84
CA ILE A 96 -3.89 6.90 8.90
C ILE A 96 -3.00 7.09 10.12
N ASN A 97 -3.02 8.27 10.73
CA ASN A 97 -2.29 8.51 11.97
C ASN A 97 -3.09 8.05 13.20
N ARG A 98 -2.52 8.20 14.39
CA ARG A 98 -3.20 7.81 15.65
C ARG A 98 -4.50 8.55 15.92
N LEU A 99 -4.65 9.75 15.36
CA LEU A 99 -5.84 10.58 15.52
C LEU A 99 -6.93 10.26 14.48
N GLY A 100 -6.69 9.29 13.60
CA GLY A 100 -7.63 8.89 12.56
C GLY A 100 -7.61 9.76 11.31
N LYS A 101 -6.57 10.59 11.13
CA LYS A 101 -6.44 11.47 9.96
C LYS A 101 -5.66 10.78 8.85
N ILE A 102 -6.16 10.89 7.62
CA ILE A 102 -5.44 10.43 6.42
C ILE A 102 -4.29 11.39 6.14
N LEU A 103 -3.09 10.85 6.03
CA LEU A 103 -1.87 11.60 5.70
C LEU A 103 -1.17 10.99 4.49
N GLY A 104 -0.06 11.60 4.07
CA GLY A 104 0.69 11.18 2.90
C GLY A 104 1.26 9.77 3.01
N SER A 105 1.12 8.99 1.96
CA SER A 105 1.61 7.62 1.85
C SER A 105 2.23 7.34 0.48
N LYS A 106 2.92 8.35 -0.09
CA LYS A 106 3.66 8.13 -1.32
C LYS A 106 4.67 7.00 -1.08
N PRO A 107 4.69 5.96 -1.93
CA PRO A 107 5.67 4.88 -1.78
C PRO A 107 7.09 5.44 -1.72
N CYS A 108 7.89 4.96 -0.76
CA CYS A 108 9.30 5.31 -0.71
C CYS A 108 10.01 4.76 -1.96
N GLU A 109 11.23 5.24 -2.21
CA GLU A 109 11.99 4.82 -3.40
C GLU A 109 12.09 3.30 -3.53
N ASN A 110 12.31 2.59 -2.42
CA ASN A 110 12.41 1.12 -2.43
C ASN A 110 11.07 0.44 -2.74
N CYS A 111 9.98 0.92 -2.16
CA CYS A 111 8.64 0.39 -2.43
C CYS A 111 8.19 0.72 -3.85
N ASP A 112 8.48 1.91 -4.35
CA ASP A 112 8.19 2.29 -5.74
C ASP A 112 8.95 1.39 -6.71
N LYS A 113 10.25 1.17 -6.47
CA LYS A 113 11.05 0.24 -7.25
C LYS A 113 10.47 -1.17 -7.25
N LEU A 114 10.05 -1.66 -6.09
CA LEU A 114 9.46 -2.99 -5.97
C LEU A 114 8.16 -3.10 -6.78
N LEU A 115 7.23 -2.17 -6.61
CA LEU A 115 5.95 -2.16 -7.31
C LEU A 115 6.15 -2.17 -8.83
N ARG A 116 7.05 -1.35 -9.33
CA ARG A 116 7.37 -1.28 -10.76
C ARG A 116 8.08 -2.53 -11.25
N SER A 117 8.96 -3.11 -10.44
CA SER A 117 9.70 -4.34 -10.78
C SER A 117 8.77 -5.54 -11.00
N VAL A 118 7.63 -5.58 -10.31
CA VAL A 118 6.63 -6.63 -10.51
C VAL A 118 5.57 -6.27 -11.56
N GLY A 119 5.69 -5.11 -12.21
CA GLY A 119 4.83 -4.68 -13.31
C GLY A 119 3.59 -3.88 -12.90
N LEU A 120 3.49 -3.47 -11.65
CA LEU A 120 2.38 -2.65 -11.17
C LEU A 120 2.65 -1.17 -11.46
N GLU A 121 1.87 -0.57 -12.34
CA GLU A 121 2.02 0.83 -12.76
C GLU A 121 0.85 1.70 -12.32
N LYS A 122 -0.32 1.12 -12.10
CA LYS A 122 -1.53 1.82 -11.68
C LYS A 122 -1.53 1.97 -10.16
N ILE A 123 -0.79 2.95 -9.65
CA ILE A 123 -0.56 3.17 -8.23
C ILE A 123 -1.18 4.50 -7.82
N PHE A 124 -2.01 4.47 -6.79
CA PHE A 124 -2.66 5.65 -6.21
C PHE A 124 -2.25 5.76 -4.74
N TYR A 125 -1.96 6.95 -4.28
CA TYR A 125 -1.54 7.16 -2.89
C TYR A 125 -2.15 8.42 -2.29
N SER A 126 -2.32 8.41 -0.98
CA SER A 126 -2.82 9.57 -0.23
C SER A 126 -1.74 10.64 -0.04
N ASN A 127 -2.16 11.89 0.09
CA ASN A 127 -1.31 13.01 0.47
C ASN A 127 -1.66 13.54 1.88
N ASP A 128 -0.93 14.53 2.36
CA ASP A 128 -1.13 15.07 3.71
C ASP A 128 -2.44 15.85 3.88
N CYS A 129 -3.11 16.20 2.79
CA CYS A 129 -4.43 16.84 2.80
C CYS A 129 -5.58 15.83 2.80
N GLY A 130 -5.29 14.53 2.75
CA GLY A 130 -6.30 13.47 2.66
C GLY A 130 -6.83 13.24 1.26
N ASP A 131 -6.21 13.85 0.24
CA ASP A 131 -6.52 13.61 -1.17
C ASP A 131 -5.72 12.43 -1.71
N PHE A 132 -6.08 11.96 -2.90
CA PHE A 132 -5.38 10.87 -3.55
C PHE A 132 -4.74 11.33 -4.86
N ILE A 133 -3.56 10.81 -5.11
CA ILE A 133 -2.71 11.15 -6.26
C ILE A 133 -2.58 9.91 -7.14
N ASP A 134 -2.73 10.11 -8.45
CA ASP A 134 -2.35 9.11 -9.45
C ASP A 134 -0.82 9.12 -9.57
N GLY A 135 -0.18 8.02 -9.16
CA GLY A 135 1.28 7.92 -9.13
C GLY A 135 1.93 7.91 -10.52
N LEU A 136 1.19 7.61 -11.58
CA LEU A 136 1.72 7.63 -12.94
C LEU A 136 1.85 9.07 -13.46
N ASN A 137 0.82 9.90 -13.25
CA ASN A 137 0.74 11.25 -13.77
C ASN A 137 1.02 12.34 -12.72
N HIS A 138 1.15 11.97 -11.45
CA HIS A 138 1.27 12.87 -10.31
C HIS A 138 0.13 13.89 -10.22
N ARG A 139 -1.06 13.50 -10.66
CA ARG A 139 -2.26 14.34 -10.65
C ARG A 139 -3.16 13.94 -9.50
N MET A 140 -3.73 14.95 -8.84
CA MET A 140 -4.77 14.73 -7.84
C MET A 140 -6.03 14.17 -8.50
N ILE A 141 -6.62 13.16 -7.87
CA ILE A 141 -7.87 12.57 -8.32
C ILE A 141 -9.01 13.37 -7.69
N VAL A 142 -9.70 14.19 -8.51
CA VAL A 142 -10.72 15.10 -8.03
C VAL A 142 -11.98 14.38 -7.56
N ASP A 143 -12.33 13.26 -8.18
CA ASP A 143 -13.53 12.46 -7.86
C ASP A 143 -13.29 11.35 -6.85
N ALA A 144 -12.10 11.32 -6.28
CA ALA A 144 -11.67 10.18 -5.47
C ALA A 144 -12.47 10.02 -4.20
N VAL A 145 -12.99 11.10 -3.67
CA VAL A 145 -13.51 11.10 -2.31
C VAL A 145 -14.90 11.69 -2.28
N ASP A 146 -15.81 11.13 -3.03
CA ASP A 146 -17.21 11.23 -2.66
C ASP A 146 -17.44 10.19 -1.56
N ILE A 147 -17.17 10.61 -0.34
CA ILE A 147 -17.29 9.76 0.85
C ILE A 147 -18.65 9.85 1.46
N SER A 148 -19.66 10.13 0.71
CA SER A 148 -21.02 9.96 1.16
C SER A 148 -21.33 8.46 1.26
N TYR A 149 -20.91 7.88 2.35
CA TYR A 149 -21.29 6.52 2.68
C TYR A 149 -22.64 6.50 3.40
#